data_5ae73a3fffbd7cacb62b3022e1e3be7e
#
_entry.id   5ae73a3fffbd7cacb62b3022e1e3be7e
#
_cell.length_a   1.000
_cell.length_b   1.000
_cell.length_c   1.000
_cell.angle_alpha   90.00
_cell.angle_beta   90.00
_cell.angle_gamma   90.00
#
_symmetry.space_group_name_H-M   'P 1'
#
loop_
_entity.id
_entity.type
_entity.pdbx_description
1 polymer ?
#
loop_
_entity_poly.entity_id
_entity_poly.type
_entity_poly.pdbx_seq_one_letter_code
_entity_poly.pdbx_strand_id
1 'polypeptide(L)'
;MTEILVPAQELQRRTIRRTDWVACNSAFIDCRTPGSDRKSNYAFIGSGVSQNADQYINLEEKHGFNLGAAGMPNGITNNLHLHFTAEVFINFGGTFRIRWGVDGKQGEYVSTDGDVISVPTWIFRGFTNEGSDDGILLTVLGHDVTGGIIWGPSVLKQAESYGLHLTADNRLIDTVAGDQVPPDVPLIKPMPQRYIDDLTTYTPDEMRQRVIQPDDRRYSTRSFLCTGLPGGNAELSLGIGYGIAEDRRAVPRIHEPHAFNLAWLRATAGEGLLRHRHNETQVLIVKSGRWQVTVNDGDAAETTVLGPQDALSVPAGSWRQVQLVEPGADAATPGTGELLVVNSGDGRIRLEWAPEVIEAAFDAGWMLDPNGYLAPVAVIITATEDD
;
A
#
# COMPACT_ATOMS: atom_id res chain seq x y z
N MET A 1 -15.81 -16.82 -12.43
CA MET A 1 -15.06 -15.53 -12.51
C MET A 1 -14.96 -15.13 -13.98
N THR A 2 -15.20 -13.85 -14.33
CA THR A 2 -14.98 -13.38 -15.70
C THR A 2 -13.49 -13.16 -15.90
N GLU A 3 -12.94 -13.74 -16.95
CA GLU A 3 -11.55 -13.53 -17.32
C GLU A 3 -11.34 -12.15 -17.94
N ILE A 4 -10.28 -11.47 -17.53
CA ILE A 4 -9.85 -10.18 -18.07
C ILE A 4 -8.46 -10.36 -18.67
N LEU A 5 -8.35 -10.12 -19.97
CA LEU A 5 -7.07 -10.12 -20.67
C LEU A 5 -6.38 -8.75 -20.50
N VAL A 6 -5.08 -8.78 -20.31
CA VAL A 6 -4.20 -7.60 -20.20
C VAL A 6 -3.24 -7.60 -21.39
N PRO A 7 -3.56 -6.90 -22.49
CA PRO A 7 -2.65 -6.80 -23.65
C PRO A 7 -1.33 -6.10 -23.28
N ALA A 8 -0.29 -6.29 -24.08
CA ALA A 8 1.05 -5.73 -23.86
C ALA A 8 1.05 -4.22 -23.55
N GLN A 9 0.30 -3.45 -24.30
CA GLN A 9 0.17 -1.99 -24.06
C GLN A 9 -0.46 -1.67 -22.71
N GLU A 10 -1.46 -2.44 -22.30
CA GLU A 10 -2.13 -2.29 -21.02
C GLU A 10 -1.21 -2.73 -19.85
N LEU A 11 -0.47 -3.82 -20.03
CA LEU A 11 0.55 -4.25 -19.06
C LEU A 11 1.62 -3.17 -18.89
N GLN A 12 2.09 -2.57 -19.97
CA GLN A 12 3.02 -1.44 -19.91
C GLN A 12 2.43 -0.25 -19.16
N ARG A 13 1.21 0.16 -19.46
CA ARG A 13 0.51 1.28 -18.79
C ARG A 13 0.33 1.04 -17.29
N ARG A 14 0.04 -0.21 -16.90
CA ARG A 14 -0.14 -0.63 -15.50
C ARG A 14 1.15 -0.86 -14.74
N THR A 15 2.28 -0.84 -15.43
CA THR A 15 3.61 -0.94 -14.83
C THR A 15 4.14 0.46 -14.56
N ILE A 16 4.20 0.86 -13.31
CA ILE A 16 4.73 2.16 -12.86
C ILE A 16 6.18 1.95 -12.46
N ARG A 17 7.11 2.41 -13.31
CA ARG A 17 8.55 2.34 -13.01
C ARG A 17 8.95 3.43 -12.03
N ARG A 18 10.01 3.20 -11.27
CA ARG A 18 10.59 4.26 -10.43
C ARG A 18 10.95 5.53 -11.24
N THR A 19 11.34 5.35 -12.49
CA THR A 19 11.63 6.44 -13.44
C THR A 19 10.40 7.22 -13.92
N ASP A 20 9.21 6.66 -13.76
CA ASP A 20 7.95 7.26 -14.22
C ASP A 20 7.24 8.06 -13.11
N TRP A 21 7.88 8.19 -11.96
CA TRP A 21 7.34 8.94 -10.83
C TRP A 21 7.39 10.43 -11.11
N VAL A 22 6.25 11.07 -11.15
CA VAL A 22 6.11 12.52 -11.39
C VAL A 22 5.80 13.22 -10.07
N ALA A 23 6.75 14.03 -9.60
CA ALA A 23 6.63 14.77 -8.36
C ALA A 23 5.68 15.97 -8.50
N CYS A 24 4.79 16.15 -7.55
CA CYS A 24 4.05 17.39 -7.32
C CYS A 24 4.54 18.03 -6.03
N ASN A 25 5.22 19.17 -6.13
CA ASN A 25 5.75 19.90 -4.97
C ASN A 25 4.73 20.87 -4.37
N SER A 26 3.61 21.11 -5.06
CA SER A 26 2.50 21.97 -4.65
C SER A 26 1.21 21.18 -4.37
N ALA A 27 1.33 19.92 -3.95
CA ALA A 27 0.18 19.06 -3.72
C ALA A 27 -0.70 19.51 -2.54
N PHE A 28 -0.15 20.23 -1.55
CA PHE A 28 -0.78 20.49 -0.26
C PHE A 28 -0.61 21.94 0.17
N ILE A 29 -1.50 22.39 1.08
CA ILE A 29 -1.52 23.76 1.59
C ILE A 29 -0.23 24.20 2.30
N ASP A 30 0.59 23.26 2.73
CA ASP A 30 1.88 23.55 3.40
C ASP A 30 3.08 23.65 2.44
N CYS A 31 2.86 23.65 1.12
CA CYS A 31 3.92 23.58 0.10
C CYS A 31 4.88 24.78 0.07
N ARG A 32 4.53 25.91 0.70
CA ARG A 32 5.40 27.10 0.83
C ARG A 32 5.82 27.38 2.27
N THR A 33 5.37 26.55 3.21
CA THR A 33 5.75 26.77 4.60
C THR A 33 7.16 26.24 4.86
N PRO A 34 8.02 26.99 5.59
CA PRO A 34 9.37 26.54 5.87
C PRO A 34 9.39 25.14 6.51
N GLY A 35 10.25 24.26 5.98
CA GLY A 35 10.35 22.88 6.40
C GLY A 35 9.35 21.92 5.73
N SER A 36 8.45 22.42 4.86
CA SER A 36 7.55 21.58 4.04
C SER A 36 7.65 21.88 2.54
N ASP A 37 8.42 22.88 2.19
CA ASP A 37 8.55 23.47 0.84
C ASP A 37 9.36 22.62 -0.16
N ARG A 38 9.98 21.53 0.30
CA ARG A 38 10.74 20.59 -0.55
C ARG A 38 10.18 19.17 -0.53
N LYS A 39 8.94 19.03 -0.16
CA LYS A 39 8.21 17.76 -0.17
C LYS A 39 7.74 17.45 -1.59
N SER A 40 7.97 16.24 -2.05
CA SER A 40 7.46 15.71 -3.31
C SER A 40 6.32 14.74 -3.04
N ASN A 41 5.14 14.98 -3.61
CA ASN A 41 4.03 14.05 -3.57
C ASN A 41 3.91 13.29 -4.90
N TYR A 42 3.73 11.98 -4.82
CA TYR A 42 3.52 11.11 -5.97
C TYR A 42 2.16 10.42 -5.85
N ALA A 43 1.38 10.39 -6.92
CA ALA A 43 0.10 9.69 -6.99
C ALA A 43 0.20 8.57 -8.04
N PHE A 44 0.26 7.33 -7.58
CA PHE A 44 0.37 6.16 -8.44
C PHE A 44 -1.00 5.64 -8.85
N ILE A 45 -1.93 5.57 -7.90
CA ILE A 45 -3.30 5.09 -8.09
C ILE A 45 -4.25 6.06 -7.39
N GLY A 46 -5.11 6.69 -8.17
CA GLY A 46 -6.03 7.71 -7.68
C GLY A 46 -5.31 8.98 -7.19
N SER A 47 -6.06 10.02 -6.94
CA SER A 47 -5.53 11.33 -6.50
C SER A 47 -5.08 11.36 -5.04
N GLY A 48 -5.39 10.32 -4.27
CA GLY A 48 -5.16 10.31 -2.83
C GLY A 48 -5.91 11.44 -2.14
N VAL A 49 -5.17 12.35 -1.52
CA VAL A 49 -5.68 13.53 -0.84
C VAL A 49 -5.04 14.83 -1.37
N SER A 50 -4.45 14.79 -2.55
CA SER A 50 -3.85 15.97 -3.18
C SER A 50 -4.90 17.09 -3.33
N GLN A 51 -4.49 18.31 -3.05
CA GLN A 51 -5.29 19.53 -3.14
C GLN A 51 -4.99 20.32 -4.43
N ASN A 52 -4.07 19.80 -5.23
CA ASN A 52 -3.70 20.36 -6.51
C ASN A 52 -4.36 19.56 -7.64
N ALA A 53 -5.19 20.23 -8.45
CA ALA A 53 -5.88 19.61 -9.57
C ALA A 53 -4.93 19.16 -10.71
N ASP A 54 -3.73 19.72 -10.77
CA ASP A 54 -2.72 19.38 -11.79
C ASP A 54 -1.79 18.24 -11.33
N GLN A 55 -2.09 17.58 -10.20
CA GLN A 55 -1.36 16.41 -9.74
C GLN A 55 -1.41 15.31 -10.80
N TYR A 56 -0.24 14.92 -11.32
CA TYR A 56 -0.17 13.78 -12.23
C TYR A 56 -0.49 12.47 -11.47
N ILE A 57 -1.36 11.65 -12.07
CA ILE A 57 -1.79 10.35 -11.55
C ILE A 57 -1.44 9.29 -12.60
N ASN A 58 -0.67 8.27 -12.22
CA ASN A 58 -0.30 7.20 -13.16
C ASN A 58 -1.50 6.35 -13.58
N LEU A 59 -2.37 5.98 -12.63
CA LEU A 59 -3.57 5.18 -12.86
C LEU A 59 -4.78 5.83 -12.18
N GLU A 60 -5.75 6.29 -12.97
CA GLU A 60 -6.96 6.96 -12.47
C GLU A 60 -8.12 5.98 -12.18
N GLU A 61 -8.06 4.77 -12.74
CA GLU A 61 -9.11 3.78 -12.54
C GLU A 61 -9.20 3.31 -11.08
N LYS A 62 -10.43 3.04 -10.65
CA LYS A 62 -10.77 2.62 -9.28
C LYS A 62 -10.11 1.29 -8.90
N HIS A 63 -9.49 1.27 -7.75
CA HIS A 63 -8.85 0.07 -7.16
C HIS A 63 -9.44 -0.32 -5.81
N GLY A 64 -10.40 0.47 -5.26
CA GLY A 64 -10.89 0.32 -3.89
C GLY A 64 -9.96 0.96 -2.84
N PHE A 65 -8.81 1.47 -3.27
CA PHE A 65 -7.83 2.20 -2.46
C PHE A 65 -7.02 3.15 -3.35
N ASN A 66 -6.35 4.11 -2.71
CA ASN A 66 -5.38 4.98 -3.36
C ASN A 66 -3.95 4.58 -2.94
N LEU A 67 -3.00 4.72 -3.85
CA LEU A 67 -1.58 4.48 -3.60
C LEU A 67 -0.75 5.67 -4.05
N GLY A 68 0.12 6.14 -3.18
CA GLY A 68 1.04 7.23 -3.47
C GLY A 68 2.32 7.14 -2.66
N ALA A 69 3.13 8.19 -2.73
CA ALA A 69 4.34 8.32 -1.92
C ALA A 69 4.64 9.78 -1.58
N ALA A 70 5.30 9.98 -0.45
CA ALA A 70 5.99 11.21 -0.11
C ALA A 70 7.50 11.00 -0.25
N GLY A 71 8.14 11.80 -1.13
CA GLY A 71 9.60 11.92 -1.20
C GLY A 71 10.03 13.14 -0.42
N MET A 72 10.93 12.98 0.55
CA MET A 72 11.28 14.05 1.47
C MET A 72 12.78 14.07 1.77
N PRO A 73 13.47 15.20 1.46
CA PRO A 73 14.82 15.42 1.95
C PRO A 73 14.89 15.46 3.48
N ASN A 74 16.10 15.33 4.02
CA ASN A 74 16.34 15.49 5.45
C ASN A 74 15.73 16.79 6.01
N GLY A 75 15.10 16.71 7.16
CA GLY A 75 14.47 17.83 7.89
C GLY A 75 13.13 18.29 7.32
N ILE A 76 12.66 17.72 6.21
CA ILE A 76 11.38 18.09 5.61
C ILE A 76 10.23 17.36 6.32
N THR A 77 9.15 18.11 6.54
CA THR A 77 7.97 17.70 7.30
C THR A 77 6.72 17.71 6.42
N ASN A 78 5.90 16.69 6.52
CA ASN A 78 4.48 16.76 6.21
C ASN A 78 3.73 17.13 7.49
N ASN A 79 3.03 18.27 7.47
CA ASN A 79 2.47 18.87 8.69
C ASN A 79 1.24 18.10 9.21
N LEU A 80 0.82 18.46 10.43
CA LEU A 80 -0.28 17.79 11.13
C LEU A 80 -1.62 17.93 10.40
N HIS A 81 -2.21 16.81 10.07
CA HIS A 81 -3.48 16.68 9.38
C HIS A 81 -4.18 15.39 9.78
N LEU A 82 -5.46 15.26 9.49
CA LEU A 82 -6.22 14.03 9.65
C LEU A 82 -6.95 13.63 8.37
N HIS A 83 -7.26 12.35 8.26
CA HIS A 83 -8.03 11.75 7.17
C HIS A 83 -9.31 11.09 7.65
N PHE A 84 -10.26 10.96 6.72
CA PHE A 84 -11.53 10.24 6.92
C PHE A 84 -11.41 8.75 6.65
N THR A 85 -10.39 8.34 5.90
CA THR A 85 -10.09 6.96 5.55
C THR A 85 -8.90 6.44 6.34
N ALA A 86 -8.79 5.12 6.47
CA ALA A 86 -7.58 4.49 7.00
C ALA A 86 -6.38 4.84 6.12
N GLU A 87 -5.25 5.11 6.74
CA GLU A 87 -3.98 5.36 6.06
C GLU A 87 -2.91 4.44 6.60
N VAL A 88 -2.11 3.90 5.69
CA VAL A 88 -0.96 3.07 6.04
C VAL A 88 0.29 3.66 5.42
N PHE A 89 1.28 3.90 6.25
CA PHE A 89 2.63 4.26 5.83
C PHE A 89 3.49 3.02 5.70
N ILE A 90 4.24 2.91 4.61
CA ILE A 90 5.24 1.88 4.41
C ILE A 90 6.57 2.58 4.10
N ASN A 91 7.55 2.41 4.97
CA ASN A 91 8.85 3.05 4.82
C ASN A 91 9.69 2.30 3.76
N PHE A 92 9.98 2.96 2.65
CA PHE A 92 10.79 2.45 1.54
C PHE A 92 12.18 3.12 1.46
N GLY A 93 12.62 3.69 2.55
CA GLY A 93 13.94 4.31 2.73
C GLY A 93 13.87 5.63 3.48
N GLY A 94 14.87 5.91 4.27
CA GLY A 94 14.94 7.05 5.17
C GLY A 94 14.56 6.70 6.62
N THR A 95 14.58 7.72 7.46
CA THR A 95 14.16 7.63 8.87
C THR A 95 13.09 8.68 9.12
N PHE A 96 11.87 8.24 9.39
CA PHE A 96 10.73 9.15 9.56
C PHE A 96 10.28 9.20 11.02
N ARG A 97 10.31 10.38 11.63
CA ARG A 97 9.57 10.59 12.88
C ARG A 97 8.12 10.92 12.57
N ILE A 98 7.23 10.02 12.95
CA ILE A 98 5.78 10.14 12.83
C ILE A 98 5.26 10.61 14.17
N ARG A 99 4.52 11.74 14.18
CA ARG A 99 3.95 12.36 15.37
C ARG A 99 2.44 12.41 15.26
N TRP A 100 1.74 12.36 16.38
CA TRP A 100 0.28 12.48 16.40
C TRP A 100 -0.24 13.36 17.52
N GLY A 101 -1.53 13.71 17.40
CA GLY A 101 -2.23 14.72 18.19
C GLY A 101 -2.26 16.07 17.47
N VAL A 102 -3.20 16.95 17.87
CA VAL A 102 -3.42 18.25 17.21
C VAL A 102 -2.19 19.15 17.21
N ASP A 103 -1.33 19.00 18.20
CA ASP A 103 -0.06 19.72 18.35
C ASP A 103 1.17 18.82 18.14
N GLY A 104 0.95 17.54 17.77
CA GLY A 104 1.99 16.54 17.55
C GLY A 104 2.70 16.06 18.82
N LYS A 105 2.04 16.21 20.00
CA LYS A 105 2.67 15.87 21.30
C LYS A 105 1.99 14.71 22.04
N GLN A 106 0.95 14.11 21.49
CA GLN A 106 0.34 12.92 22.10
C GLN A 106 1.27 11.72 22.07
N GLY A 107 2.10 11.62 21.04
CA GLY A 107 3.13 10.63 20.93
C GLY A 107 3.90 10.72 19.60
N GLU A 108 4.93 9.91 19.50
CA GLU A 108 5.74 9.79 18.29
C GLU A 108 6.28 8.37 18.12
N TYR A 109 6.60 8.02 16.89
CA TYR A 109 7.28 6.80 16.51
C TYR A 109 8.34 7.10 15.45
N VAL A 110 9.54 6.57 15.62
CA VAL A 110 10.62 6.67 14.62
C VAL A 110 10.57 5.43 13.74
N SER A 111 10.14 5.64 12.51
CA SER A 111 10.03 4.61 11.47
C SER A 111 11.35 4.48 10.72
N THR A 112 11.77 3.26 10.50
CA THR A 112 12.93 2.89 9.69
C THR A 112 12.53 2.07 8.47
N ASP A 113 13.47 1.79 7.60
CA ASP A 113 13.24 1.07 6.35
C ASP A 113 12.52 -0.27 6.58
N GLY A 114 11.44 -0.49 5.82
CA GLY A 114 10.61 -1.68 5.90
C GLY A 114 9.49 -1.64 6.94
N ASP A 115 9.42 -0.65 7.82
CA ASP A 115 8.32 -0.52 8.78
C ASP A 115 6.99 -0.24 8.06
N VAL A 116 5.91 -0.82 8.58
CA VAL A 116 4.53 -0.54 8.18
C VAL A 116 3.78 0.03 9.37
N ILE A 117 3.08 1.14 9.19
CA ILE A 117 2.37 1.83 10.27
C ILE A 117 0.94 2.11 9.81
N SER A 118 -0.04 1.51 10.47
CA SER A 118 -1.46 1.80 10.27
C SER A 118 -1.86 2.97 11.15
N VAL A 119 -2.22 4.09 10.52
CA VAL A 119 -2.68 5.29 11.25
C VAL A 119 -4.20 5.29 11.30
N PRO A 120 -4.81 5.36 12.50
CA PRO A 120 -6.26 5.44 12.64
C PRO A 120 -6.86 6.67 11.95
N THR A 121 -8.13 6.57 11.54
CA THR A 121 -8.91 7.73 11.09
C THR A 121 -9.12 8.73 12.22
N TRP A 122 -9.41 9.98 11.89
CA TRP A 122 -9.74 11.03 12.86
C TRP A 122 -8.67 11.30 13.92
N ILE A 123 -7.41 11.01 13.62
CA ILE A 123 -6.26 11.42 14.43
C ILE A 123 -5.38 12.38 13.63
N PHE A 124 -4.99 13.51 14.22
CA PHE A 124 -3.96 14.36 13.63
C PHE A 124 -2.62 13.64 13.65
N ARG A 125 -1.98 13.57 12.47
CA ARG A 125 -0.64 13.02 12.31
C ARG A 125 0.17 13.89 11.36
N GLY A 126 1.47 13.79 11.49
CA GLY A 126 2.44 14.38 10.60
C GLY A 126 3.75 13.63 10.71
N PHE A 127 4.62 13.78 9.72
CA PHE A 127 5.88 13.04 9.69
C PHE A 127 7.01 13.91 9.16
N THR A 128 8.22 13.66 9.65
CA THR A 128 9.46 14.39 9.28
C THR A 128 10.51 13.36 8.89
N ASN A 129 11.18 13.54 7.76
CA ASN A 129 12.38 12.75 7.47
C ASN A 129 13.54 13.27 8.30
N GLU A 130 14.06 12.47 9.21
CA GLU A 130 15.22 12.75 10.06
C GLU A 130 16.47 11.96 9.63
N GLY A 131 16.34 11.13 8.59
CA GLY A 131 17.47 10.40 7.99
C GLY A 131 18.43 11.34 7.29
N SER A 132 19.64 10.86 7.03
CA SER A 132 20.69 11.61 6.33
C SER A 132 20.38 11.83 4.84
N ASP A 133 19.57 10.95 4.26
CA ASP A 133 19.27 10.87 2.84
C ASP A 133 17.81 11.24 2.54
N ASP A 134 17.49 11.39 1.26
CA ASP A 134 16.11 11.53 0.81
C ASP A 134 15.31 10.27 1.16
N GLY A 135 14.25 10.46 1.93
CA GLY A 135 13.38 9.38 2.36
C GLY A 135 12.18 9.20 1.43
N ILE A 136 11.72 7.95 1.31
CA ILE A 136 10.50 7.58 0.59
C ILE A 136 9.54 6.88 1.56
N LEU A 137 8.38 7.50 1.76
CA LEU A 137 7.27 6.92 2.52
C LEU A 137 6.11 6.63 1.58
N LEU A 138 5.86 5.35 1.27
CA LEU A 138 4.67 4.95 0.54
C LEU A 138 3.44 5.13 1.41
N THR A 139 2.31 5.49 0.80
CA THR A 139 1.03 5.67 1.48
C THR A 139 -0.05 4.88 0.76
N VAL A 140 -0.84 4.12 1.51
CA VAL A 140 -2.08 3.50 1.03
C VAL A 140 -3.24 4.10 1.80
N LEU A 141 -4.23 4.62 1.08
CA LEU A 141 -5.45 5.19 1.65
C LEU A 141 -6.64 4.33 1.25
N GLY A 142 -7.48 3.96 2.19
CA GLY A 142 -8.68 3.17 1.93
C GLY A 142 -9.70 3.91 1.08
N HIS A 143 -10.47 3.15 0.29
CA HIS A 143 -11.49 3.61 -0.65
C HIS A 143 -10.94 4.42 -1.84
N ASP A 144 -11.73 4.52 -2.91
CA ASP A 144 -11.41 5.35 -4.10
C ASP A 144 -11.62 6.84 -3.83
N VAL A 145 -12.56 7.18 -2.94
CA VAL A 145 -12.86 8.55 -2.53
C VAL A 145 -12.44 8.71 -1.07
N THR A 146 -11.36 9.46 -0.86
CA THR A 146 -10.76 9.64 0.47
C THR A 146 -11.45 10.71 1.32
N GLY A 147 -12.26 11.59 0.70
CA GLY A 147 -12.91 12.72 1.39
C GLY A 147 -11.99 13.91 1.67
N GLY A 148 -10.70 13.81 1.31
CA GLY A 148 -9.74 14.91 1.47
C GLY A 148 -8.99 14.89 2.81
N ILE A 149 -8.56 16.09 3.22
CA ILE A 149 -7.66 16.32 4.37
C ILE A 149 -8.24 17.41 5.27
N ILE A 150 -8.17 17.23 6.58
CA ILE A 150 -8.35 18.31 7.56
C ILE A 150 -6.99 18.65 8.17
N TRP A 151 -6.55 19.88 7.95
CA TRP A 151 -5.29 20.38 8.47
C TRP A 151 -5.40 20.83 9.93
N GLY A 152 -4.33 20.67 10.68
CA GLY A 152 -4.21 21.22 12.02
C GLY A 152 -4.41 22.74 12.03
N PRO A 153 -5.07 23.32 13.08
CA PRO A 153 -5.35 24.76 13.14
C PRO A 153 -4.11 25.66 12.96
N SER A 154 -2.97 25.25 13.51
CA SER A 154 -1.71 25.96 13.38
C SER A 154 -1.15 25.93 11.94
N VAL A 155 -1.38 24.83 11.21
CA VAL A 155 -0.93 24.66 9.83
C VAL A 155 -1.70 25.60 8.90
N LEU A 156 -3.04 25.66 9.03
CA LEU A 156 -3.87 26.59 8.25
C LEU A 156 -3.46 28.04 8.50
N LYS A 157 -3.27 28.42 9.75
CA LYS A 157 -2.83 29.77 10.09
C LYS A 157 -1.45 30.12 9.53
N GLN A 158 -0.52 29.16 9.57
CA GLN A 158 0.81 29.34 8.99
C GLN A 158 0.73 29.48 7.48
N ALA A 159 -0.01 28.60 6.80
CA ALA A 159 -0.17 28.61 5.34
C ALA A 159 -0.72 29.95 4.83
N GLU A 160 -1.72 30.53 5.52
CA GLU A 160 -2.29 31.84 5.21
C GLU A 160 -1.22 32.94 5.19
N SER A 161 -0.27 32.91 6.14
CA SER A 161 0.84 33.89 6.19
C SER A 161 1.82 33.76 5.03
N TYR A 162 1.78 32.65 4.29
CA TYR A 162 2.55 32.39 3.05
C TYR A 162 1.71 32.49 1.78
N GLY A 163 0.50 33.07 1.88
CA GLY A 163 -0.40 33.29 0.73
C GLY A 163 -1.11 32.03 0.22
N LEU A 164 -1.16 30.99 1.05
CA LEU A 164 -1.84 29.73 0.73
C LEU A 164 -3.18 29.65 1.45
N HIS A 165 -4.22 29.34 0.68
CA HIS A 165 -5.58 29.20 1.18
C HIS A 165 -6.19 27.91 0.64
N LEU A 166 -7.20 27.40 1.31
CA LEU A 166 -7.94 26.22 0.91
C LEU A 166 -9.42 26.53 0.85
N THR A 167 -10.04 26.24 -0.26
CA THR A 167 -11.49 26.41 -0.42
C THR A 167 -12.25 25.28 0.26
N ALA A 168 -13.54 25.51 0.56
CA ALA A 168 -14.37 24.50 1.22
C ALA A 168 -14.52 23.19 0.44
N ASP A 169 -14.31 23.22 -0.89
CA ASP A 169 -14.24 22.06 -1.77
C ASP A 169 -12.81 21.46 -1.90
N ASN A 170 -11.93 21.81 -0.93
CA ASN A 170 -10.57 21.28 -0.79
C ASN A 170 -9.59 21.64 -1.92
N ARG A 171 -9.82 22.73 -2.63
CA ARG A 171 -8.93 23.23 -3.68
C ARG A 171 -7.91 24.22 -3.12
N LEU A 172 -6.62 24.00 -3.44
CA LEU A 172 -5.53 24.89 -3.07
C LEU A 172 -5.59 26.19 -3.90
N ILE A 173 -5.41 27.32 -3.23
CA ILE A 173 -5.25 28.66 -3.83
C ILE A 173 -3.89 29.19 -3.38
N ASP A 174 -3.01 29.49 -4.33
CA ASP A 174 -1.68 30.05 -4.13
C ASP A 174 -1.61 31.47 -4.64
N THR A 175 -1.86 32.45 -3.76
CA THR A 175 -1.88 33.86 -4.13
C THR A 175 -0.50 34.40 -4.49
N VAL A 176 0.58 33.74 -4.06
CA VAL A 176 1.95 34.09 -4.45
C VAL A 176 2.26 33.61 -5.86
N ALA A 177 1.64 32.50 -6.30
CA ALA A 177 1.72 32.04 -7.69
C ALA A 177 0.81 32.84 -8.64
N GLY A 178 -0.06 33.70 -8.10
CA GLY A 178 -0.96 34.55 -8.90
C GLY A 178 -2.43 34.12 -8.88
N ASP A 179 -2.78 33.08 -8.12
CA ASP A 179 -4.18 32.68 -7.96
C ASP A 179 -4.99 33.79 -7.26
N GLN A 180 -6.26 33.83 -7.58
CA GLN A 180 -7.20 34.72 -6.90
C GLN A 180 -8.10 33.92 -5.96
N VAL A 181 -8.28 34.41 -4.73
CA VAL A 181 -9.27 33.83 -3.83
C VAL A 181 -10.66 34.11 -4.40
N PRO A 182 -11.45 33.09 -4.77
CA PRO A 182 -12.78 33.31 -5.33
C PRO A 182 -13.70 34.00 -4.31
N PRO A 183 -14.39 35.09 -4.67
CA PRO A 183 -15.20 35.85 -3.71
C PRO A 183 -16.41 35.07 -3.17
N ASP A 184 -16.92 34.12 -3.95
CA ASP A 184 -18.15 33.38 -3.64
C ASP A 184 -17.90 31.97 -3.10
N VAL A 185 -16.64 31.55 -2.94
CA VAL A 185 -16.30 30.22 -2.41
C VAL A 185 -15.73 30.40 -0.99
N PRO A 186 -16.37 29.80 0.02
CA PRO A 186 -15.86 29.92 1.38
C PRO A 186 -14.50 29.19 1.52
N LEU A 187 -13.61 29.78 2.31
CA LEU A 187 -12.36 29.15 2.70
C LEU A 187 -12.57 28.20 3.87
N ILE A 188 -11.78 27.13 3.92
CA ILE A 188 -11.78 26.21 5.06
C ILE A 188 -11.33 26.95 6.31
N LYS A 189 -12.07 26.73 7.39
CA LYS A 189 -11.74 27.25 8.72
C LYS A 189 -11.10 26.15 9.56
N PRO A 190 -10.23 26.51 10.52
CA PRO A 190 -9.71 25.56 11.48
C PRO A 190 -10.83 24.79 12.19
N MET A 191 -10.59 23.52 12.49
CA MET A 191 -11.51 22.71 13.28
C MET A 191 -11.77 23.39 14.63
N PRO A 192 -13.04 23.61 15.04
CA PRO A 192 -13.35 24.19 16.33
C PRO A 192 -12.82 23.34 17.49
N GLN A 193 -12.33 23.99 18.56
CA GLN A 193 -11.70 23.32 19.71
C GLN A 193 -12.56 22.20 20.31
N ARG A 194 -13.88 22.40 20.42
CA ARG A 194 -14.82 21.40 20.96
C ARG A 194 -14.77 20.05 20.21
N TYR A 195 -14.53 20.07 18.88
CA TYR A 195 -14.41 18.84 18.10
C TYR A 195 -13.01 18.23 18.22
N ILE A 196 -11.98 19.06 18.45
CA ILE A 196 -10.62 18.58 18.74
C ILE A 196 -10.61 17.86 20.09
N ASP A 197 -11.31 18.40 21.09
CA ASP A 197 -11.40 17.83 22.43
C ASP A 197 -12.13 16.47 22.45
N ASP A 198 -13.02 16.23 21.46
CA ASP A 198 -13.76 14.97 21.29
C ASP A 198 -12.97 13.90 20.48
N LEU A 199 -11.80 14.24 19.91
CA LEU A 199 -11.01 13.28 19.15
C LEU A 199 -10.42 12.19 20.06
N THR A 200 -10.39 10.96 19.54
CA THR A 200 -9.73 9.86 20.23
C THR A 200 -8.23 10.14 20.38
N THR A 201 -7.71 9.91 21.55
CA THR A 201 -6.28 9.98 21.84
C THR A 201 -5.67 8.58 21.82
N TYR A 202 -4.43 8.49 21.38
CA TYR A 202 -3.68 7.24 21.32
C TYR A 202 -2.36 7.39 22.06
N THR A 203 -2.15 6.51 23.03
CA THR A 203 -0.85 6.39 23.70
C THR A 203 0.22 5.82 22.75
N PRO A 204 1.52 6.01 23.03
CA PRO A 204 2.58 5.36 22.26
C PRO A 204 2.44 3.83 22.22
N ASP A 205 2.00 3.19 23.29
CA ASP A 205 1.82 1.74 23.37
C ASP A 205 0.68 1.25 22.46
N GLU A 206 -0.45 1.97 22.40
CA GLU A 206 -1.55 1.67 21.47
C GLU A 206 -1.12 1.83 20.02
N MET A 207 -0.40 2.91 19.69
CA MET A 207 0.12 3.11 18.34
C MET A 207 1.20 2.08 17.98
N ARG A 208 2.02 1.60 18.94
CA ARG A 208 3.03 0.55 18.70
C ARG A 208 2.39 -0.78 18.27
N GLN A 209 1.18 -1.08 18.71
CA GLN A 209 0.43 -2.28 18.28
C GLN A 209 0.02 -2.20 16.79
N ARG A 210 -0.01 -0.99 16.21
CA ARG A 210 -0.33 -0.71 14.82
C ARG A 210 0.92 -0.59 13.93
N VAL A 211 2.09 -0.90 14.46
CA VAL A 211 3.37 -0.92 13.75
C VAL A 211 3.81 -2.36 13.50
N ILE A 212 4.26 -2.64 12.29
CA ILE A 212 4.84 -3.91 11.87
C ILE A 212 6.27 -3.62 11.41
N GLN A 213 7.25 -4.00 12.23
CA GLN A 213 8.66 -3.93 11.83
C GLN A 213 9.05 -5.15 11.01
N PRO A 214 10.13 -5.11 10.23
CA PRO A 214 10.62 -6.28 9.49
C PRO A 214 10.76 -7.54 10.37
N ASP A 215 11.25 -7.40 11.60
CA ASP A 215 11.40 -8.50 12.57
C ASP A 215 10.06 -9.01 13.15
N ASP A 216 8.99 -8.23 13.05
CA ASP A 216 7.64 -8.64 13.46
C ASP A 216 6.96 -9.54 12.40
N ARG A 217 7.49 -9.61 11.17
CA ARG A 217 6.88 -10.37 10.08
C ARG A 217 6.97 -11.87 10.34
N ARG A 218 5.83 -12.54 10.20
CA ARG A 218 5.71 -13.99 10.37
C ARG A 218 5.43 -14.62 9.01
N TYR A 219 6.49 -15.08 8.35
CA TYR A 219 6.38 -15.75 7.07
C TYR A 219 5.89 -17.18 7.25
N SER A 220 4.76 -17.52 6.60
CA SER A 220 4.32 -18.90 6.46
C SER A 220 5.05 -19.53 5.27
N THR A 221 5.70 -20.64 5.51
CA THR A 221 6.39 -21.44 4.49
C THR A 221 5.45 -22.36 3.72
N ARG A 222 4.16 -22.38 4.07
CA ARG A 222 3.11 -23.15 3.40
C ARG A 222 1.88 -22.26 3.23
N SER A 223 2.05 -21.19 2.49
CA SER A 223 1.03 -20.15 2.34
C SER A 223 0.02 -20.46 1.26
N PHE A 224 0.36 -21.29 0.26
CA PHE A 224 -0.37 -21.44 -1.00
C PHE A 224 -0.43 -22.88 -1.46
N LEU A 225 -1.45 -23.21 -2.29
CA LEU A 225 -1.59 -24.52 -2.90
C LEU A 225 -0.35 -24.95 -3.69
N CYS A 226 0.33 -24.01 -4.34
CA CYS A 226 1.54 -24.28 -5.12
C CYS A 226 2.78 -24.53 -4.28
N THR A 227 2.71 -24.40 -2.95
CA THR A 227 3.90 -24.61 -2.08
C THR A 227 4.37 -26.05 -2.14
N GLY A 228 5.65 -26.23 -2.47
CA GLY A 228 6.28 -27.55 -2.69
C GLY A 228 6.38 -27.92 -4.17
N LEU A 229 5.71 -27.20 -5.07
CA LEU A 229 5.87 -27.36 -6.51
C LEU A 229 7.04 -26.51 -7.02
N PRO A 230 7.74 -26.96 -8.08
CA PRO A 230 8.80 -26.16 -8.70
C PRO A 230 8.30 -24.77 -9.13
N GLY A 231 8.98 -23.73 -8.69
CA GLY A 231 8.58 -22.33 -8.94
C GLY A 231 7.47 -21.80 -8.03
N GLY A 232 6.93 -22.60 -7.09
CA GLY A 232 5.77 -22.28 -6.27
C GLY A 232 6.06 -22.00 -4.78
N ASN A 233 7.33 -21.81 -4.39
CA ASN A 233 7.72 -21.72 -2.97
C ASN A 233 7.83 -20.28 -2.46
N ALA A 234 6.82 -19.44 -2.72
CA ALA A 234 6.73 -18.14 -2.06
C ALA A 234 6.26 -18.29 -0.61
N GLU A 235 6.81 -17.48 0.25
CA GLU A 235 6.39 -17.31 1.65
C GLU A 235 5.58 -16.03 1.80
N LEU A 236 4.53 -16.05 2.61
CA LEU A 236 3.65 -14.91 2.86
C LEU A 236 3.67 -14.51 4.33
N SER A 237 3.82 -13.23 4.59
CA SER A 237 3.59 -12.61 5.90
C SER A 237 2.43 -11.63 5.82
N LEU A 238 1.37 -11.89 6.59
CA LEU A 238 0.18 -11.03 6.64
C LEU A 238 0.46 -9.81 7.53
N GLY A 239 0.29 -8.63 6.95
CA GLY A 239 0.34 -7.37 7.67
C GLY A 239 -1.06 -6.92 8.12
N ILE A 240 -1.92 -6.59 7.17
CA ILE A 240 -3.28 -6.08 7.39
C ILE A 240 -4.27 -6.98 6.67
N GLY A 241 -5.23 -7.54 7.40
CA GLY A 241 -6.23 -8.46 6.86
C GLY A 241 -5.66 -9.78 6.36
N TYR A 242 -6.54 -10.71 5.99
CA TYR A 242 -6.15 -12.08 5.61
C TYR A 242 -5.68 -12.21 4.16
N GLY A 243 -6.10 -11.30 3.27
CA GLY A 243 -5.67 -11.26 1.87
C GLY A 243 -5.73 -12.60 1.16
N ILE A 244 -4.65 -12.95 0.46
CA ILE A 244 -4.55 -14.14 -0.39
C ILE A 244 -4.07 -15.42 0.35
N ALA A 245 -4.00 -15.42 1.69
CA ALA A 245 -3.48 -16.57 2.44
C ALA A 245 -4.42 -17.77 2.38
N GLU A 246 -3.86 -18.95 2.08
CA GLU A 246 -4.55 -20.25 2.13
C GLU A 246 -4.13 -21.09 3.36
N ASP A 247 -3.12 -20.63 4.13
CA ASP A 247 -2.79 -21.24 5.43
C ASP A 247 -3.81 -20.81 6.49
N ARG A 248 -4.61 -21.75 7.01
CA ARG A 248 -5.60 -21.49 8.07
C ARG A 248 -4.98 -21.01 9.39
N ARG A 249 -3.68 -21.16 9.58
CA ARG A 249 -2.94 -20.72 10.78
C ARG A 249 -2.35 -19.33 10.64
N ALA A 250 -2.35 -18.79 9.42
CA ALA A 250 -1.85 -17.44 9.17
C ALA A 250 -2.81 -16.42 9.82
N VAL A 251 -2.24 -15.51 10.60
CA VAL A 251 -2.97 -14.47 11.32
C VAL A 251 -2.34 -13.12 10.98
N PRO A 252 -3.12 -12.14 10.50
CA PRO A 252 -2.60 -10.81 10.25
C PRO A 252 -2.22 -10.11 11.57
N ARG A 253 -1.24 -9.22 11.50
CA ARG A 253 -0.86 -8.39 12.64
C ARG A 253 -1.94 -7.37 13.00
N ILE A 254 -2.63 -6.84 11.98
CA ILE A 254 -3.67 -5.83 12.12
C ILE A 254 -4.95 -6.37 11.48
N HIS A 255 -6.04 -6.38 12.27
CA HIS A 255 -7.33 -6.96 11.89
C HIS A 255 -8.39 -5.92 11.50
N GLU A 256 -8.21 -4.66 11.90
CA GLU A 256 -9.19 -3.62 11.62
C GLU A 256 -9.33 -3.40 10.11
N PRO A 257 -10.55 -3.16 9.61
CA PRO A 257 -10.83 -2.90 8.20
C PRO A 257 -10.13 -1.64 7.71
N HIS A 258 -9.54 -1.72 6.51
CA HIS A 258 -8.85 -0.62 5.85
C HIS A 258 -9.40 -0.34 4.44
N ALA A 259 -10.41 -1.11 3.98
CA ALA A 259 -10.87 -1.24 2.60
C ALA A 259 -9.84 -1.89 1.65
N PHE A 260 -8.70 -2.31 2.19
CA PHE A 260 -7.67 -3.09 1.51
C PHE A 260 -6.97 -4.02 2.51
N ASN A 261 -6.30 -5.02 1.99
CA ASN A 261 -5.39 -5.86 2.76
C ASN A 261 -3.95 -5.70 2.25
N LEU A 262 -2.99 -5.98 3.12
CA LEU A 262 -1.57 -5.80 2.86
C LEU A 262 -0.77 -6.98 3.39
N ALA A 263 0.11 -7.51 2.55
CA ALA A 263 0.99 -8.61 2.90
C ALA A 263 2.37 -8.45 2.26
N TRP A 264 3.35 -9.13 2.82
CA TRP A 264 4.68 -9.27 2.26
C TRP A 264 4.85 -10.66 1.67
N LEU A 265 5.23 -10.72 0.39
CA LEU A 265 5.62 -11.93 -0.32
C LEU A 265 7.14 -11.99 -0.41
N ARG A 266 7.73 -13.13 -0.05
CA ARG A 266 9.15 -13.38 -0.12
C ARG A 266 9.43 -14.67 -0.89
N ALA A 267 10.47 -14.68 -1.71
CA ALA A 267 10.90 -15.89 -2.42
C ALA A 267 12.42 -15.91 -2.62
N THR A 268 12.95 -17.07 -2.97
CA THR A 268 14.31 -17.25 -3.53
C THR A 268 14.27 -17.22 -5.06
N ALA A 269 15.42 -17.08 -5.72
CA ALA A 269 15.49 -17.02 -7.17
C ALA A 269 14.87 -18.29 -7.83
N GLY A 270 14.06 -18.09 -8.85
CA GLY A 270 13.30 -19.13 -9.52
C GLY A 270 11.98 -19.51 -8.86
N GLU A 271 11.72 -19.04 -7.63
CA GLU A 271 10.51 -19.34 -6.87
C GLU A 271 9.55 -18.13 -6.83
N GLY A 272 8.30 -18.39 -6.48
CA GLY A 272 7.27 -17.36 -6.44
C GLY A 272 5.86 -17.93 -6.25
N LEU A 273 4.90 -17.33 -6.92
CA LEU A 273 3.50 -17.75 -6.99
C LEU A 273 3.19 -18.24 -8.40
N LEU A 274 2.80 -19.49 -8.52
CA LEU A 274 2.37 -20.09 -9.79
C LEU A 274 1.08 -19.45 -10.30
N ARG A 275 0.66 -19.79 -11.50
CA ARG A 275 -0.47 -19.15 -12.19
C ARG A 275 -1.78 -19.30 -11.45
N HIS A 276 -2.34 -18.14 -11.10
CA HIS A 276 -3.60 -18.00 -10.35
C HIS A 276 -4.31 -16.73 -10.78
N ARG A 277 -5.59 -16.59 -10.35
CA ARG A 277 -6.37 -15.36 -10.45
C ARG A 277 -7.33 -15.20 -9.28
N HIS A 278 -7.86 -14.00 -9.10
CA HIS A 278 -8.90 -13.68 -8.09
C HIS A 278 -9.74 -12.46 -8.49
N ASN A 279 -10.80 -12.17 -7.74
CA ASN A 279 -11.79 -11.12 -8.07
C ASN A 279 -11.41 -9.72 -7.61
N GLU A 280 -10.31 -9.56 -6.91
CA GLU A 280 -9.84 -8.28 -6.37
C GLU A 280 -8.74 -7.69 -7.27
N THR A 281 -8.72 -6.37 -7.37
CA THR A 281 -7.56 -5.67 -7.94
C THR A 281 -6.37 -5.83 -7.01
N GLN A 282 -5.21 -6.10 -7.57
CA GLN A 282 -3.96 -6.31 -6.84
C GLN A 282 -2.88 -5.34 -7.31
N VAL A 283 -2.12 -4.81 -6.37
CA VAL A 283 -0.91 -4.05 -6.67
C VAL A 283 0.29 -4.74 -6.04
N LEU A 284 1.31 -4.96 -6.85
CA LEU A 284 2.59 -5.53 -6.47
C LEU A 284 3.63 -4.41 -6.47
N ILE A 285 4.35 -4.20 -5.37
CA ILE A 285 5.37 -3.17 -5.25
C ILE A 285 6.67 -3.83 -4.79
N VAL A 286 7.74 -3.66 -5.57
CA VAL A 286 9.01 -4.31 -5.27
C VAL A 286 9.74 -3.58 -4.15
N LYS A 287 10.00 -4.28 -3.05
CA LYS A 287 10.90 -3.81 -2.00
C LYS A 287 12.36 -4.15 -2.32
N SER A 288 12.61 -5.40 -2.72
CA SER A 288 13.95 -5.86 -3.06
C SER A 288 13.91 -6.97 -4.11
N GLY A 289 15.01 -7.13 -4.85
CA GLY A 289 15.14 -8.11 -5.92
C GLY A 289 14.52 -7.64 -7.24
N ARG A 290 14.53 -8.54 -8.23
CA ARG A 290 13.87 -8.34 -9.51
C ARG A 290 12.83 -9.44 -9.71
N TRP A 291 11.61 -9.03 -10.02
CA TRP A 291 10.46 -9.91 -10.09
C TRP A 291 9.87 -9.92 -11.49
N GLN A 292 9.73 -11.10 -12.06
CA GLN A 292 8.98 -11.30 -13.28
C GLN A 292 7.51 -11.50 -12.94
N VAL A 293 6.64 -10.76 -13.61
CA VAL A 293 5.19 -10.97 -13.54
C VAL A 293 4.70 -11.28 -14.96
N THR A 294 4.08 -12.46 -15.10
CA THR A 294 3.40 -12.87 -16.34
C THR A 294 1.91 -12.78 -16.12
N VAL A 295 1.20 -12.10 -17.01
CA VAL A 295 -0.27 -12.00 -17.03
C VAL A 295 -0.84 -12.78 -18.21
N ASN A 296 -2.12 -13.11 -18.14
CA ASN A 296 -2.85 -13.96 -19.11
C ASN A 296 -2.36 -15.42 -19.17
N ASP A 297 -2.78 -16.15 -20.19
CA ASP A 297 -2.50 -17.55 -20.42
C ASP A 297 -2.18 -17.85 -21.89
N GLY A 298 -1.49 -18.95 -22.15
CA GLY A 298 -1.21 -19.47 -23.49
C GLY A 298 -0.53 -18.43 -24.38
N ASP A 299 -1.01 -18.31 -25.62
CA ASP A 299 -0.46 -17.40 -26.62
C ASP A 299 -0.70 -15.91 -26.30
N ALA A 300 -1.58 -15.60 -25.35
CA ALA A 300 -1.86 -14.25 -24.90
C ALA A 300 -0.98 -13.81 -23.71
N ALA A 301 -0.07 -14.66 -23.25
CA ALA A 301 0.79 -14.37 -22.12
C ALA A 301 1.70 -13.18 -22.38
N GLU A 302 1.68 -12.20 -21.49
CA GLU A 302 2.53 -11.01 -21.52
C GLU A 302 3.35 -10.93 -20.23
N THR A 303 4.59 -10.46 -20.34
CA THR A 303 5.52 -10.48 -19.22
C THR A 303 6.20 -9.14 -19.01
N THR A 304 6.35 -8.73 -17.75
CA THR A 304 7.16 -7.58 -17.34
C THR A 304 8.10 -8.00 -16.21
N VAL A 305 9.26 -7.35 -16.11
CA VAL A 305 10.19 -7.51 -14.98
C VAL A 305 10.24 -6.22 -14.19
N LEU A 306 9.94 -6.29 -12.91
CA LEU A 306 9.91 -5.18 -11.96
C LEU A 306 11.23 -5.15 -11.17
N GLY A 307 11.78 -3.97 -10.95
CA GLY A 307 12.89 -3.70 -10.04
C GLY A 307 12.46 -2.99 -8.77
N PRO A 308 13.38 -2.71 -7.83
CA PRO A 308 13.05 -1.99 -6.59
C PRO A 308 12.31 -0.68 -6.82
N GLN A 309 11.24 -0.47 -6.04
CA GLN A 309 10.32 0.66 -6.12
C GLN A 309 9.43 0.72 -7.39
N ASP A 310 9.53 -0.26 -8.30
CA ASP A 310 8.53 -0.42 -9.36
C ASP A 310 7.23 -0.98 -8.77
N ALA A 311 6.10 -0.60 -9.36
CA ALA A 311 4.78 -1.12 -9.02
C ALA A 311 4.06 -1.65 -10.27
N LEU A 312 3.22 -2.66 -10.09
CA LEU A 312 2.33 -3.19 -11.12
C LEU A 312 0.93 -3.35 -10.57
N SER A 313 -0.06 -2.76 -11.25
CA SER A 313 -1.47 -3.02 -10.99
C SER A 313 -1.97 -4.16 -11.86
N VAL A 314 -2.45 -5.24 -11.25
CA VAL A 314 -3.07 -6.37 -11.95
C VAL A 314 -4.57 -6.31 -11.75
N PRO A 315 -5.38 -6.25 -12.83
CA PRO A 315 -6.85 -6.20 -12.72
C PRO A 315 -7.44 -7.46 -12.10
N ALA A 316 -8.61 -7.30 -11.48
CA ALA A 316 -9.44 -8.41 -11.04
C ALA A 316 -9.74 -9.37 -12.21
N GLY A 317 -9.72 -10.68 -11.95
CA GLY A 317 -10.00 -11.71 -12.95
C GLY A 317 -8.89 -12.03 -13.94
N SER A 318 -7.80 -11.27 -13.98
CA SER A 318 -6.65 -11.58 -14.85
C SER A 318 -5.81 -12.70 -14.26
N TRP A 319 -5.41 -13.68 -15.10
CA TRP A 319 -4.38 -14.65 -14.73
C TRP A 319 -3.06 -13.94 -14.47
N ARG A 320 -2.33 -14.41 -13.46
CA ARG A 320 -0.99 -13.91 -13.10
C ARG A 320 -0.12 -15.00 -12.53
N GLN A 321 1.16 -14.89 -12.83
CA GLN A 321 2.25 -15.64 -12.20
C GLN A 321 3.31 -14.64 -11.76
N VAL A 322 3.90 -14.85 -10.58
CA VAL A 322 4.90 -13.94 -9.99
C VAL A 322 6.11 -14.75 -9.61
N GLN A 323 7.29 -14.39 -10.10
CA GLN A 323 8.53 -15.15 -9.86
C GLN A 323 9.69 -14.21 -9.56
N LEU A 324 10.48 -14.53 -8.56
CA LEU A 324 11.75 -13.85 -8.30
C LEU A 324 12.79 -14.33 -9.31
N VAL A 325 13.31 -13.43 -10.12
CA VAL A 325 14.36 -13.76 -11.12
C VAL A 325 15.76 -13.43 -10.63
N GLU A 326 15.88 -12.42 -9.75
CA GLU A 326 17.17 -12.01 -9.18
C GLU A 326 16.95 -11.54 -7.72
N PRO A 327 17.68 -12.12 -6.75
CA PRO A 327 17.59 -11.70 -5.34
C PRO A 327 18.02 -10.24 -5.14
N GLY A 328 17.49 -9.60 -4.10
CA GLY A 328 17.94 -8.28 -3.71
C GLY A 328 19.30 -8.30 -3.04
N ALA A 329 20.18 -7.39 -3.44
CA ALA A 329 21.47 -7.22 -2.76
C ALA A 329 21.31 -6.82 -1.30
N ASP A 330 20.27 -5.99 -1.01
CA ASP A 330 19.95 -5.45 0.32
C ASP A 330 18.74 -6.16 0.96
N ALA A 331 18.43 -7.40 0.50
CA ALA A 331 17.33 -8.15 1.09
C ALA A 331 17.62 -8.49 2.56
N ALA A 332 16.64 -8.31 3.44
CA ALA A 332 16.75 -8.63 4.86
C ALA A 332 17.13 -10.10 5.11
N THR A 333 16.69 -10.99 4.21
CA THR A 333 17.14 -12.41 4.16
C THR A 333 18.01 -12.61 2.92
N PRO A 334 19.28 -12.98 3.08
CA PRO A 334 20.17 -13.20 1.93
C PRO A 334 19.62 -14.21 0.94
N GLY A 335 19.79 -13.94 -0.37
CA GLY A 335 19.33 -14.82 -1.45
C GLY A 335 17.83 -14.73 -1.75
N THR A 336 17.11 -13.78 -1.13
CA THR A 336 15.67 -13.57 -1.36
C THR A 336 15.38 -12.21 -2.00
N GLY A 337 14.13 -12.04 -2.43
CA GLY A 337 13.53 -10.76 -2.76
C GLY A 337 12.19 -10.62 -2.04
N GLU A 338 11.73 -9.39 -1.86
CA GLU A 338 10.47 -9.06 -1.19
C GLU A 338 9.58 -8.17 -2.06
N LEU A 339 8.30 -8.55 -2.12
CA LEU A 339 7.21 -7.77 -2.70
C LEU A 339 6.22 -7.36 -1.61
N LEU A 340 5.80 -6.11 -1.63
CA LEU A 340 4.58 -5.68 -0.96
C LEU A 340 3.39 -5.99 -1.87
N VAL A 341 2.39 -6.67 -1.33
CA VAL A 341 1.15 -7.04 -2.02
C VAL A 341 -0.01 -6.30 -1.38
N VAL A 342 -0.72 -5.48 -2.15
CA VAL A 342 -1.92 -4.76 -1.72
C VAL A 342 -3.08 -5.22 -2.58
N ASN A 343 -4.17 -5.68 -1.96
CA ASN A 343 -5.38 -6.06 -2.68
C ASN A 343 -6.57 -5.26 -2.15
N SER A 344 -7.56 -5.02 -3.02
CA SER A 344 -8.81 -4.37 -2.60
C SER A 344 -9.61 -5.24 -1.63
N GLY A 345 -10.35 -4.57 -0.73
CA GLY A 345 -11.26 -5.19 0.22
C GLY A 345 -10.60 -5.73 1.49
N ASP A 346 -11.42 -5.96 2.51
CA ASP A 346 -11.00 -6.40 3.84
C ASP A 346 -11.14 -7.92 4.04
N GLY A 347 -11.80 -8.59 3.12
CA GLY A 347 -12.07 -10.02 3.20
C GLY A 347 -10.87 -10.90 2.85
N ARG A 348 -10.96 -12.19 3.19
CA ARG A 348 -10.03 -13.19 2.66
C ARG A 348 -10.34 -13.45 1.19
N ILE A 349 -9.31 -13.42 0.37
CA ILE A 349 -9.37 -13.61 -1.07
C ILE A 349 -9.24 -15.09 -1.40
N ARG A 350 -10.14 -15.62 -2.22
CA ARG A 350 -10.04 -16.98 -2.76
C ARG A 350 -9.26 -16.94 -4.08
N LEU A 351 -8.16 -17.67 -4.12
CA LEU A 351 -7.41 -17.88 -5.35
C LEU A 351 -8.08 -18.97 -6.20
N GLU A 352 -8.19 -18.72 -7.49
CA GLU A 352 -8.45 -19.72 -8.51
C GLU A 352 -7.12 -20.08 -9.16
N TRP A 353 -6.67 -21.29 -8.96
CA TRP A 353 -5.42 -21.80 -9.51
C TRP A 353 -5.63 -22.35 -10.92
N ALA A 354 -4.60 -22.27 -11.73
CA ALA A 354 -4.59 -22.91 -13.04
C ALA A 354 -4.72 -24.44 -12.90
N PRO A 355 -5.42 -25.14 -13.85
CA PRO A 355 -5.67 -26.56 -13.75
C PRO A 355 -4.44 -27.42 -13.49
N GLU A 356 -3.33 -27.12 -14.17
CA GLU A 356 -2.06 -27.81 -14.01
C GLU A 356 -1.44 -27.67 -12.62
N VAL A 357 -1.71 -26.53 -11.93
CA VAL A 357 -1.26 -26.30 -10.54
C VAL A 357 -2.09 -27.16 -9.60
N ILE A 358 -3.41 -27.23 -9.83
CA ILE A 358 -4.32 -28.06 -9.02
C ILE A 358 -3.94 -29.54 -9.13
N GLU A 359 -3.72 -30.06 -10.36
CA GLU A 359 -3.29 -31.43 -10.59
C GLU A 359 -1.97 -31.74 -9.90
N ALA A 360 -0.95 -30.91 -10.11
CA ALA A 360 0.37 -31.12 -9.52
C ALA A 360 0.33 -31.05 -7.98
N ALA A 361 -0.49 -30.16 -7.40
CA ALA A 361 -0.66 -30.11 -5.95
C ALA A 361 -1.39 -31.35 -5.40
N PHE A 362 -2.42 -31.84 -6.10
CA PHE A 362 -3.11 -33.07 -5.73
C PHE A 362 -2.16 -34.29 -5.77
N ASP A 363 -1.36 -34.44 -6.80
CA ASP A 363 -0.34 -35.49 -6.91
C ASP A 363 0.71 -35.39 -5.79
N ALA A 364 1.02 -34.16 -5.35
CA ALA A 364 1.88 -33.90 -4.21
C ALA A 364 1.18 -34.10 -2.84
N GLY A 365 -0.08 -34.52 -2.82
CA GLY A 365 -0.86 -34.82 -1.62
C GLY A 365 -1.55 -33.61 -0.97
N TRP A 366 -1.76 -32.50 -1.69
CA TRP A 366 -2.36 -31.27 -1.20
C TRP A 366 -3.53 -30.83 -2.06
N MET A 367 -4.55 -30.26 -1.40
CA MET A 367 -5.70 -29.65 -2.04
C MET A 367 -6.24 -28.50 -1.18
N LEU A 368 -7.20 -27.77 -1.71
CA LEU A 368 -7.97 -26.80 -0.92
C LEU A 368 -9.23 -27.49 -0.36
N ASP A 369 -9.51 -27.25 0.92
CA ASP A 369 -10.76 -27.66 1.54
C ASP A 369 -11.95 -26.82 0.99
N PRO A 370 -13.22 -27.16 1.30
CA PRO A 370 -14.38 -26.42 0.81
C PRO A 370 -14.38 -24.92 1.17
N ASN A 371 -13.63 -24.53 2.22
CA ASN A 371 -13.46 -23.14 2.62
C ASN A 371 -12.25 -22.46 1.93
N GLY A 372 -11.49 -23.19 1.10
CA GLY A 372 -10.32 -22.70 0.37
C GLY A 372 -9.08 -22.57 1.23
N TYR A 373 -8.91 -23.42 2.23
CA TYR A 373 -7.68 -23.58 2.98
C TYR A 373 -6.92 -24.83 2.57
N LEU A 374 -5.61 -24.79 2.67
CA LEU A 374 -4.75 -25.93 2.43
C LEU A 374 -5.06 -27.09 3.36
N ALA A 375 -5.23 -28.26 2.77
CA ALA A 375 -5.46 -29.51 3.49
C ALA A 375 -4.75 -30.69 2.78
N PRO A 376 -4.26 -31.69 3.53
CA PRO A 376 -3.80 -32.94 2.93
C PRO A 376 -4.96 -33.67 2.22
N VAL A 377 -4.72 -34.15 1.01
CA VAL A 377 -5.70 -34.91 0.23
C VAL A 377 -6.27 -36.10 1.03
N ALA A 378 -5.40 -36.85 1.71
CA ALA A 378 -5.80 -38.00 2.52
C ALA A 378 -6.82 -37.68 3.62
N VAL A 379 -6.77 -36.47 4.19
CA VAL A 379 -7.73 -36.04 5.23
C VAL A 379 -9.10 -35.73 4.64
N ILE A 380 -9.13 -35.04 3.47
CA ILE A 380 -10.39 -34.64 2.85
C ILE A 380 -11.12 -35.84 2.26
N ILE A 381 -10.41 -36.74 1.57
CA ILE A 381 -11.01 -37.95 0.95
C ILE A 381 -11.53 -38.87 2.03
N THR A 382 -10.82 -39.11 3.12
CA THR A 382 -11.29 -39.96 4.21
C THR A 382 -12.56 -39.43 4.88
N ALA A 383 -12.74 -38.12 4.95
CA ALA A 383 -13.94 -37.48 5.50
C ALA A 383 -15.17 -37.60 4.58
N THR A 384 -14.99 -37.94 3.30
CA THR A 384 -16.09 -38.09 2.30
C THR A 384 -16.46 -39.54 2.01
N GLU A 385 -15.68 -40.51 2.47
CA GLU A 385 -15.96 -41.95 2.31
C GLU A 385 -16.84 -42.56 3.43
N ASP A 386 -17.05 -41.81 4.53
CA ASP A 386 -17.84 -42.24 5.69
C ASP A 386 -19.29 -41.70 5.71
N ASP A 387 -19.76 -41.06 4.63
CA ASP A 387 -21.16 -40.65 4.41
C ASP A 387 -21.78 -41.52 3.29
#